data_91a2ffef4781da66b4afe1244d6fb072
#
_entry.id   91a2ffef4781da66b4afe1244d6fb072
#
_cell.length_a   1.000
_cell.length_b   1.000
_cell.length_c   1.000
_cell.angle_alpha   90.00
_cell.angle_beta   90.00
_cell.angle_gamma   90.00
#
_symmetry.space_group_name_H-M   'P 1'
#
loop_
_entity.id
_entity.type
_entity.pdbx_description
1 polymer ?
#
loop_
_entity_poly.entity_id
_entity_poly.type
_entity_poly.pdbx_seq_one_letter_code
_entity_poly.pdbx_strand_id
1 'polypeptide(L)'
;MIIRHHYINMIRPFYDSDLIKVITGIRRCGKSVILSQIEEEVRSEGKAVLSLNFELIEYSLEIPDAKALVSYVKARIPQDQKLYVFLDEVQLVDGWNIACRSLRLENISLFITGSNSRLLAGEFTKELSGRYVSFCIRPFVYKEINEYAQSLGKHYSISDYLTYGGFPKVIEQPDKASIIQYLNDLNQTIVINDIQNRYRIRKTELFRRLVNYILISNARIFSANSIQHYLSSEKLNCSINTVMKYLSYLEEAYVVRRVPQYSTRAKRELSFYVKLYDEDVSFNTIRQRSGLPDLTHNLENIVFNELCYMGYEVTVYNKNGREIDFLAQKAQKEYLIQVAYSVAEESTRRREFALFNVLDQSRKKIIITNDDFDFSTSTVQHLSLPHFLTMEQLD
;
A
#
# COMPACT_ATOMS: atom_id res chain seq x y z
N MET A 1 19.28 -8.66 4.81
CA MET A 1 18.14 -8.54 3.87
C MET A 1 17.25 -9.74 4.08
N ILE A 2 15.91 -9.58 4.15
CA ILE A 2 14.97 -10.72 4.27
C ILE A 2 14.37 -11.05 2.91
N ILE A 3 13.96 -12.31 2.72
CA ILE A 3 13.24 -12.73 1.52
C ILE A 3 11.75 -12.51 1.74
N ARG A 4 11.11 -11.76 0.85
CA ARG A 4 9.68 -11.46 0.94
C ARG A 4 8.86 -12.57 0.27
N HIS A 5 8.86 -13.75 0.89
CA HIS A 5 8.23 -14.97 0.37
C HIS A 5 6.78 -14.78 -0.09
N HIS A 6 5.99 -13.97 0.63
CA HIS A 6 4.60 -13.69 0.27
C HIS A 6 4.48 -13.17 -1.17
N TYR A 7 5.23 -12.13 -1.52
CA TYR A 7 5.18 -11.54 -2.87
C TYR A 7 5.84 -12.43 -3.92
N ILE A 8 6.97 -13.06 -3.60
CA ILE A 8 7.62 -13.98 -4.53
C ILE A 8 6.69 -15.14 -4.88
N ASN A 9 6.02 -15.75 -3.90
CA ASN A 9 5.07 -16.82 -4.12
C ASN A 9 3.85 -16.38 -4.95
N MET A 10 3.39 -15.14 -4.80
CA MET A 10 2.32 -14.56 -5.64
C MET A 10 2.75 -14.36 -7.09
N ILE A 11 4.02 -13.99 -7.33
CA ILE A 11 4.53 -13.65 -8.67
C ILE A 11 5.02 -14.88 -9.41
N ARG A 12 5.58 -15.87 -8.70
CA ARG A 12 6.21 -17.09 -9.26
C ARG A 12 5.35 -17.84 -10.29
N PRO A 13 4.02 -18.03 -10.11
CA PRO A 13 3.19 -18.69 -11.13
C PRO A 13 3.18 -18.00 -12.49
N PHE A 14 3.62 -16.74 -12.56
CA PHE A 14 3.62 -15.94 -13.78
C PHE A 14 5.02 -15.83 -14.43
N TYR A 15 6.07 -16.42 -13.83
CA TYR A 15 7.45 -16.26 -14.33
C TYR A 15 7.56 -16.63 -15.81
N ASP A 16 6.98 -17.73 -16.23
CA ASP A 16 7.08 -18.23 -17.60
C ASP A 16 5.94 -17.74 -18.52
N SER A 17 4.97 -17.00 -17.99
CA SER A 17 3.85 -16.48 -18.75
C SER A 17 4.27 -15.36 -19.71
N ASP A 18 3.49 -15.16 -20.78
CA ASP A 18 3.65 -14.04 -21.72
C ASP A 18 3.11 -12.71 -21.17
N LEU A 19 2.48 -12.75 -19.97
CA LEU A 19 2.02 -11.53 -19.29
C LEU A 19 3.19 -10.72 -18.77
N ILE A 20 3.10 -9.40 -18.90
CA ILE A 20 4.05 -8.49 -18.25
C ILE A 20 3.77 -8.47 -16.74
N LYS A 21 4.79 -8.77 -15.93
CA LYS A 21 4.71 -8.71 -14.46
C LYS A 21 5.02 -7.30 -14.01
N VAL A 22 3.99 -6.57 -13.56
CA VAL A 22 4.09 -5.17 -13.15
C VAL A 22 4.12 -5.08 -11.62
N ILE A 23 5.26 -4.68 -11.09
CA ILE A 23 5.50 -4.55 -9.65
C ILE A 23 5.39 -3.07 -9.28
N THR A 24 4.32 -2.71 -8.56
CA THR A 24 4.03 -1.33 -8.16
C THR A 24 4.03 -1.19 -6.64
N GLY A 25 3.81 0.03 -6.15
CA GLY A 25 3.73 0.34 -4.73
C GLY A 25 4.45 1.63 -4.38
N ILE A 26 4.25 2.10 -3.15
CA ILE A 26 4.85 3.34 -2.68
C ILE A 26 6.38 3.33 -2.83
N ARG A 27 6.98 4.49 -3.06
CA ARG A 27 8.45 4.61 -3.11
C ARG A 27 9.08 4.15 -1.80
N ARG A 28 10.24 3.46 -1.85
CA ARG A 28 10.98 2.92 -0.68
C ARG A 28 10.32 1.73 0.05
N CYS A 29 9.27 1.12 -0.49
CA CYS A 29 8.67 -0.09 0.10
C CYS A 29 9.40 -1.41 -0.24
N GLY A 30 10.43 -1.38 -1.09
CA GLY A 30 11.27 -2.54 -1.42
C GLY A 30 10.95 -3.22 -2.76
N LYS A 31 10.35 -2.52 -3.75
CA LYS A 31 10.08 -3.07 -5.10
C LYS A 31 11.32 -3.61 -5.78
N SER A 32 12.39 -2.80 -5.85
CA SER A 32 13.66 -3.19 -6.47
C SER A 32 14.30 -4.38 -5.77
N VAL A 33 14.11 -4.50 -4.45
CA VAL A 33 14.59 -5.67 -3.68
C VAL A 33 13.85 -6.93 -4.09
N ILE A 34 12.52 -6.89 -4.21
CA ILE A 34 11.72 -8.03 -4.69
C ILE A 34 12.12 -8.38 -6.12
N LEU A 35 12.30 -7.38 -6.99
CA LEU A 35 12.74 -7.60 -8.36
C LEU A 35 14.08 -8.33 -8.39
N SER A 36 15.06 -7.92 -7.56
CA SER A 36 16.37 -8.58 -7.45
C SER A 36 16.26 -9.98 -6.86
N GLN A 37 15.37 -10.24 -5.90
CA GLN A 37 15.15 -11.58 -5.34
C GLN A 37 14.57 -12.54 -6.39
N ILE A 38 13.64 -12.07 -7.22
CA ILE A 38 13.09 -12.85 -8.35
C ILE A 38 14.20 -13.11 -9.39
N GLU A 39 14.98 -12.09 -9.70
CA GLU A 39 16.11 -12.19 -10.63
C GLU A 39 17.11 -13.28 -10.17
N GLU A 40 17.48 -13.25 -8.88
CA GLU A 40 18.41 -14.22 -8.29
C GLU A 40 17.84 -15.65 -8.33
N GLU A 41 16.56 -15.83 -8.03
CA GLU A 41 15.86 -17.12 -8.12
C GLU A 41 15.90 -17.65 -9.57
N VAL A 42 15.52 -16.84 -10.56
CA VAL A 42 15.51 -17.18 -11.98
C VAL A 42 16.93 -17.51 -12.49
N ARG A 43 17.92 -16.72 -12.05
CA ARG A 43 19.34 -16.94 -12.40
C ARG A 43 19.89 -18.23 -11.81
N SER A 44 19.48 -18.57 -10.58
CA SER A 44 19.91 -19.82 -9.93
C SER A 44 19.38 -21.08 -10.62
N GLU A 45 18.28 -20.96 -11.38
CA GLU A 45 17.73 -22.02 -12.24
C GLU A 45 18.47 -22.15 -13.59
N GLY A 46 19.54 -21.38 -13.82
CA GLY A 46 20.33 -21.41 -15.06
C GLY A 46 19.69 -20.70 -16.24
N LYS A 47 18.67 -19.89 -16.02
CA LYS A 47 17.94 -19.14 -17.06
C LYS A 47 18.72 -17.89 -17.48
N ALA A 48 18.56 -17.47 -18.74
CA ALA A 48 19.16 -16.22 -19.24
C ALA A 48 18.43 -15.00 -18.64
N VAL A 49 19.19 -14.06 -18.10
CA VAL A 49 18.69 -12.89 -17.39
C VAL A 49 19.32 -11.61 -17.92
N LEU A 50 18.48 -10.59 -18.14
CA LEU A 50 18.88 -9.21 -18.42
C LEU A 50 18.22 -8.29 -17.41
N SER A 51 19.01 -7.52 -16.65
CA SER A 51 18.53 -6.57 -15.65
C SER A 51 18.99 -5.17 -15.97
N LEU A 52 18.07 -4.20 -15.98
CA LEU A 52 18.31 -2.79 -16.28
C LEU A 52 17.65 -1.93 -15.20
N ASN A 53 18.43 -1.11 -14.51
CA ASN A 53 17.93 -0.11 -13.56
C ASN A 53 18.10 1.28 -14.15
N PHE A 54 16.98 1.94 -14.49
CA PHE A 54 16.98 3.25 -15.14
C PHE A 54 17.24 4.43 -14.21
N GLU A 55 17.38 4.21 -12.89
CA GLU A 55 17.96 5.22 -11.99
C GLU A 55 19.48 5.37 -12.20
N LEU A 56 20.16 4.39 -12.81
CA LEU A 56 21.57 4.47 -13.13
C LEU A 56 21.77 5.29 -14.41
N ILE A 57 22.66 6.26 -14.33
CA ILE A 57 22.92 7.24 -15.42
C ILE A 57 23.37 6.57 -16.72
N GLU A 58 24.13 5.49 -16.61
CA GLU A 58 24.62 4.71 -17.74
C GLU A 58 23.48 4.18 -18.61
N TYR A 59 22.46 3.56 -18.01
CA TYR A 59 21.29 3.06 -18.74
C TYR A 59 20.35 4.17 -19.20
N SER A 60 20.19 5.24 -18.41
CA SER A 60 19.34 6.36 -18.79
C SER A 60 19.89 7.15 -19.99
N LEU A 61 21.21 7.17 -20.18
CA LEU A 61 21.86 7.80 -21.34
C LEU A 61 21.91 6.87 -22.56
N GLU A 62 22.16 5.57 -22.34
CA GLU A 62 22.24 4.57 -23.41
C GLU A 62 20.86 4.21 -24.00
N ILE A 63 19.81 4.23 -23.13
CA ILE A 63 18.45 3.78 -23.46
C ILE A 63 17.45 4.91 -23.16
N PRO A 64 17.48 6.01 -23.92
CA PRO A 64 16.62 7.17 -23.62
C PRO A 64 15.16 6.97 -24.04
N ASP A 65 14.88 6.07 -24.99
CA ASP A 65 13.56 5.91 -25.59
C ASP A 65 13.18 4.45 -25.88
N ALA A 66 11.93 4.27 -26.32
CA ALA A 66 11.36 2.97 -26.66
C ALA A 66 12.17 2.21 -27.73
N LYS A 67 12.70 2.89 -28.75
CA LYS A 67 13.45 2.27 -29.85
C LYS A 67 14.77 1.72 -29.34
N ALA A 68 15.49 2.51 -28.55
CA ALA A 68 16.75 2.11 -27.93
C ALA A 68 16.52 0.89 -27.00
N LEU A 69 15.47 0.91 -26.17
CA LEU A 69 15.14 -0.19 -25.28
C LEU A 69 14.85 -1.49 -26.04
N VAL A 70 14.01 -1.41 -27.08
CA VAL A 70 13.69 -2.59 -27.89
C VAL A 70 14.93 -3.16 -28.58
N SER A 71 15.75 -2.30 -29.17
CA SER A 71 16.99 -2.71 -29.85
C SER A 71 17.99 -3.34 -28.86
N TYR A 72 18.15 -2.74 -27.68
CA TYR A 72 19.05 -3.22 -26.64
C TYR A 72 18.69 -4.62 -26.13
N VAL A 73 17.40 -4.84 -25.87
CA VAL A 73 16.88 -6.14 -25.39
C VAL A 73 16.98 -7.19 -26.50
N LYS A 74 16.51 -6.88 -27.74
CA LYS A 74 16.52 -7.83 -28.86
C LYS A 74 17.91 -8.35 -29.17
N ALA A 75 18.94 -7.50 -29.13
CA ALA A 75 20.33 -7.89 -29.39
C ALA A 75 20.87 -8.91 -28.35
N ARG A 76 20.17 -9.12 -27.25
CA ARG A 76 20.58 -10.00 -26.13
C ARG A 76 19.70 -11.23 -25.94
N ILE A 77 18.71 -11.44 -26.81
CA ILE A 77 17.85 -12.64 -26.75
C ILE A 77 18.67 -13.84 -27.20
N PRO A 78 18.84 -14.88 -26.34
CA PRO A 78 19.52 -16.11 -26.74
C PRO A 78 18.71 -16.88 -27.80
N GLN A 79 19.40 -17.67 -28.63
CA GLN A 79 18.74 -18.48 -29.66
C GLN A 79 17.94 -19.64 -29.08
N ASP A 80 18.45 -20.27 -28.03
CA ASP A 80 18.00 -21.58 -27.55
C ASP A 80 17.17 -21.51 -26.25
N GLN A 81 16.95 -20.31 -25.67
CA GLN A 81 16.20 -20.18 -24.42
C GLN A 81 15.47 -18.83 -24.31
N LYS A 82 14.49 -18.79 -23.42
CA LYS A 82 13.77 -17.55 -23.09
C LYS A 82 14.67 -16.61 -22.29
N LEU A 83 14.62 -15.29 -22.62
CA LEU A 83 15.29 -14.24 -21.84
C LEU A 83 14.33 -13.68 -20.79
N TYR A 84 14.77 -13.65 -19.54
CA TYR A 84 14.05 -12.99 -18.44
C TYR A 84 14.58 -11.57 -18.31
N VAL A 85 13.70 -10.58 -18.53
CA VAL A 85 14.06 -9.17 -18.59
C VAL A 85 13.46 -8.45 -17.38
N PHE A 86 14.32 -7.81 -16.59
CA PHE A 86 13.98 -7.06 -15.39
C PHE A 86 14.27 -5.58 -15.62
N LEU A 87 13.22 -4.74 -15.65
CA LEU A 87 13.30 -3.30 -15.88
C LEU A 87 12.87 -2.55 -14.62
N ASP A 88 13.84 -2.02 -13.87
CA ASP A 88 13.58 -1.25 -12.66
C ASP A 88 13.38 0.23 -12.99
N GLU A 89 12.30 0.85 -12.43
CA GLU A 89 11.87 2.23 -12.66
C GLU A 89 11.70 2.57 -14.16
N VAL A 90 11.05 1.65 -14.91
CA VAL A 90 10.90 1.69 -16.37
C VAL A 90 10.26 2.98 -16.89
N GLN A 91 9.48 3.70 -16.10
CA GLN A 91 8.83 4.97 -16.47
C GLN A 91 9.83 6.12 -16.73
N LEU A 92 11.11 5.92 -16.43
CA LEU A 92 12.17 6.87 -16.79
C LEU A 92 12.57 6.81 -18.26
N VAL A 93 12.16 5.75 -18.98
CA VAL A 93 12.39 5.60 -20.43
C VAL A 93 11.22 6.22 -21.20
N ASP A 94 11.48 7.11 -22.13
CA ASP A 94 10.41 7.69 -22.96
C ASP A 94 9.77 6.63 -23.86
N GLY A 95 8.43 6.58 -23.88
CA GLY A 95 7.67 5.59 -24.63
C GLY A 95 7.84 4.13 -24.16
N TRP A 96 8.25 3.90 -22.92
CA TRP A 96 8.45 2.58 -22.32
C TRP A 96 7.27 1.62 -22.53
N ASN A 97 6.02 2.11 -22.50
CA ASN A 97 4.81 1.33 -22.74
C ASN A 97 4.78 0.72 -24.14
N ILE A 98 5.22 1.47 -25.16
CA ILE A 98 5.34 1.02 -26.55
C ILE A 98 6.43 -0.07 -26.64
N ALA A 99 7.56 0.15 -25.96
CA ALA A 99 8.64 -0.83 -25.90
C ALA A 99 8.18 -2.15 -25.26
N CYS A 100 7.53 -2.10 -24.09
CA CYS A 100 7.01 -3.29 -23.40
C CYS A 100 6.00 -4.06 -24.27
N ARG A 101 5.13 -3.36 -25.02
CA ARG A 101 4.19 -3.98 -25.97
C ARG A 101 4.91 -4.73 -27.08
N SER A 102 5.98 -4.16 -27.64
CA SER A 102 6.79 -4.80 -28.70
C SER A 102 7.58 -5.98 -28.15
N LEU A 103 8.26 -5.80 -27.04
CA LEU A 103 9.11 -6.82 -26.41
C LEU A 103 8.33 -8.07 -25.99
N ARG A 104 7.09 -7.90 -25.51
CA ARG A 104 6.21 -9.01 -25.12
C ARG A 104 5.99 -10.03 -26.26
N LEU A 105 6.12 -9.62 -27.52
CA LEU A 105 5.95 -10.51 -28.67
C LEU A 105 7.18 -11.36 -28.98
N GLU A 106 8.28 -11.12 -28.29
CA GLU A 106 9.53 -11.87 -28.42
C GLU A 106 9.59 -13.04 -27.44
N ASN A 107 10.60 -13.89 -27.54
CA ASN A 107 10.81 -14.99 -26.60
C ASN A 107 11.40 -14.49 -25.27
N ILE A 108 10.66 -13.65 -24.57
CA ILE A 108 11.07 -13.07 -23.30
C ILE A 108 10.00 -13.25 -22.21
N SER A 109 10.42 -13.13 -20.95
CA SER A 109 9.57 -12.94 -19.79
C SER A 109 9.87 -11.58 -19.16
N LEU A 110 8.90 -10.67 -19.15
CA LEU A 110 9.13 -9.26 -18.81
C LEU A 110 8.61 -8.93 -17.41
N PHE A 111 9.50 -8.38 -16.56
CA PHE A 111 9.21 -7.85 -15.23
C PHE A 111 9.54 -6.37 -15.22
N ILE A 112 8.62 -5.54 -14.75
CA ILE A 112 8.81 -4.10 -14.67
C ILE A 112 8.43 -3.57 -13.30
N THR A 113 9.16 -2.56 -12.82
CA THR A 113 8.76 -1.84 -11.62
C THR A 113 8.46 -0.38 -11.88
N GLY A 114 7.74 0.22 -10.95
CA GLY A 114 7.57 1.65 -10.86
C GLY A 114 6.83 2.10 -9.61
N SER A 115 7.12 3.32 -9.20
CA SER A 115 6.64 3.92 -7.95
C SER A 115 5.30 4.64 -8.08
N ASN A 116 4.51 4.36 -9.13
CA ASN A 116 3.24 5.03 -9.37
C ASN A 116 2.22 4.11 -10.05
N SER A 117 0.95 4.19 -9.62
CA SER A 117 -0.17 3.48 -10.25
C SER A 117 -0.46 3.95 -11.69
N ARG A 118 0.07 5.11 -12.12
CA ARG A 118 0.02 5.52 -13.53
C ARG A 118 0.71 4.55 -14.48
N LEU A 119 1.66 3.75 -14.00
CA LEU A 119 2.13 2.57 -14.73
C LEU A 119 0.97 1.68 -15.20
N LEU A 120 -0.13 1.66 -14.41
CA LEU A 120 -1.32 0.86 -14.68
C LEU A 120 -2.49 1.72 -15.18
N ALA A 121 -2.28 3.02 -15.50
CA ALA A 121 -3.33 3.95 -15.93
C ALA A 121 -3.08 4.51 -17.34
N GLY A 122 -4.11 5.11 -17.91
CA GLY A 122 -4.01 5.84 -19.18
C GLY A 122 -3.72 4.95 -20.40
N GLU A 123 -2.71 5.32 -21.17
CA GLU A 123 -2.35 4.63 -22.43
C GLU A 123 -1.86 3.19 -22.19
N PHE A 124 -1.12 2.96 -21.09
CA PHE A 124 -0.65 1.62 -20.73
C PHE A 124 -1.82 0.64 -20.55
N THR A 125 -2.85 1.04 -19.80
CA THR A 125 -4.05 0.19 -19.60
C THR A 125 -4.81 -0.05 -20.91
N LYS A 126 -4.88 0.96 -21.77
CA LYS A 126 -5.55 0.83 -23.07
C LYS A 126 -4.78 -0.10 -24.02
N GLU A 127 -3.48 0.06 -24.08
CA GLU A 127 -2.62 -0.67 -25.04
C GLU A 127 -2.31 -2.10 -24.59
N LEU A 128 -2.26 -2.35 -23.27
CA LEU A 128 -1.86 -3.63 -22.69
C LEU A 128 -2.98 -4.30 -21.88
N SER A 129 -4.25 -3.90 -22.09
CA SER A 129 -5.40 -4.53 -21.46
C SER A 129 -5.40 -6.06 -21.66
N GLY A 130 -5.48 -6.82 -20.56
CA GLY A 130 -5.42 -8.30 -20.58
C GLY A 130 -4.02 -8.88 -20.88
N ARG A 131 -2.95 -8.07 -20.91
CA ARG A 131 -1.59 -8.48 -21.26
C ARG A 131 -0.58 -8.29 -20.12
N TYR A 132 -1.02 -7.94 -18.93
CA TYR A 132 -0.19 -7.79 -17.75
C TYR A 132 -0.90 -8.35 -16.52
N VAL A 133 -0.12 -8.65 -15.50
CA VAL A 133 -0.55 -8.91 -14.14
C VAL A 133 0.18 -7.94 -13.21
N SER A 134 -0.53 -7.38 -12.22
CA SER A 134 0.02 -6.36 -11.33
C SER A 134 0.09 -6.84 -9.88
N PHE A 135 1.19 -6.49 -9.23
CA PHE A 135 1.47 -6.79 -7.83
C PHE A 135 1.80 -5.50 -7.10
N CYS A 136 0.98 -5.15 -6.11
CA CYS A 136 1.19 -3.95 -5.30
C CYS A 136 1.98 -4.31 -4.05
N ILE A 137 3.23 -3.84 -3.99
CA ILE A 137 4.13 -4.06 -2.87
C ILE A 137 3.92 -2.97 -1.84
N ARG A 138 3.77 -3.38 -0.58
CA ARG A 138 3.60 -2.49 0.57
C ARG A 138 4.89 -2.35 1.38
N PRO A 139 5.02 -1.33 2.25
CA PRO A 139 5.97 -1.37 3.36
C PRO A 139 5.88 -2.69 4.11
N PHE A 140 6.85 -3.02 4.94
CA PHE A 140 6.82 -4.26 5.71
C PHE A 140 5.59 -4.32 6.62
N VAL A 141 4.91 -5.47 6.61
CA VAL A 141 3.98 -5.84 7.68
C VAL A 141 4.78 -6.19 8.94
N TYR A 142 4.10 -6.27 10.10
CA TYR A 142 4.81 -6.48 11.36
C TYR A 142 5.73 -7.71 11.36
N LYS A 143 5.27 -8.83 10.81
CA LYS A 143 6.06 -10.06 10.68
C LYS A 143 7.37 -9.82 9.91
N GLU A 144 7.29 -9.14 8.77
CA GLU A 144 8.45 -8.85 7.92
C GLU A 144 9.43 -7.88 8.58
N ILE A 145 8.93 -6.80 9.20
CA ILE A 145 9.81 -5.80 9.83
C ILE A 145 10.48 -6.36 11.08
N ASN A 146 9.80 -7.21 11.84
CA ASN A 146 10.38 -7.88 13.01
C ASN A 146 11.46 -8.89 12.60
N GLU A 147 11.22 -9.68 11.55
CA GLU A 147 12.23 -10.57 10.96
C GLU A 147 13.45 -9.78 10.49
N TYR A 148 13.23 -8.65 9.81
CA TYR A 148 14.33 -7.79 9.37
C TYR A 148 15.11 -7.20 10.54
N ALA A 149 14.43 -6.72 11.58
CA ALA A 149 15.07 -6.23 12.79
C ALA A 149 15.94 -7.30 13.46
N GLN A 150 15.42 -8.52 13.62
CA GLN A 150 16.15 -9.65 14.16
C GLN A 150 17.40 -9.99 13.32
N SER A 151 17.31 -9.94 12.00
CA SER A 151 18.45 -10.16 11.10
C SER A 151 19.58 -9.14 11.27
N LEU A 152 19.26 -7.97 11.87
CA LEU A 152 20.22 -6.92 12.22
C LEU A 152 20.60 -6.90 13.71
N GLY A 153 20.17 -7.91 14.49
CA GLY A 153 20.38 -7.95 15.94
C GLY A 153 19.61 -6.88 16.72
N LYS A 154 18.53 -6.34 16.14
CA LYS A 154 17.67 -5.30 16.73
C LYS A 154 16.32 -5.87 17.15
N HIS A 155 15.65 -5.17 18.05
CA HIS A 155 14.27 -5.45 18.44
C HIS A 155 13.36 -4.32 17.94
N TYR A 156 12.20 -4.67 17.38
CA TYR A 156 11.17 -3.73 16.94
C TYR A 156 9.83 -4.16 17.53
N SER A 157 9.37 -3.42 18.52
CA SER A 157 8.15 -3.75 19.24
C SER A 157 6.88 -3.41 18.43
N ILE A 158 5.74 -3.98 18.83
CA ILE A 158 4.44 -3.59 18.27
C ILE A 158 4.17 -2.10 18.50
N SER A 159 4.59 -1.55 19.65
CA SER A 159 4.49 -0.11 19.92
C SER A 159 5.32 0.73 18.96
N ASP A 160 6.53 0.27 18.59
CA ASP A 160 7.34 0.93 17.56
C ASP A 160 6.67 0.85 16.19
N TYR A 161 6.08 -0.29 15.85
CA TYR A 161 5.34 -0.48 14.59
C TYR A 161 4.10 0.40 14.51
N LEU A 162 3.31 0.50 15.60
CA LEU A 162 2.17 1.42 15.72
C LEU A 162 2.58 2.91 15.59
N THR A 163 3.84 3.22 15.90
CA THR A 163 4.35 4.59 15.88
C THR A 163 5.09 4.93 14.59
N TYR A 164 6.02 4.08 14.18
CA TYR A 164 6.98 4.40 13.09
C TYR A 164 6.71 3.63 11.81
N GLY A 165 5.73 2.70 11.80
CA GLY A 165 5.31 1.98 10.60
C GLY A 165 6.28 0.91 10.14
N GLY A 166 6.20 0.56 8.85
CA GLY A 166 6.87 -0.58 8.22
C GLY A 166 7.88 -0.21 7.12
N PHE A 167 8.31 1.04 6.98
CA PHE A 167 9.37 1.35 6.01
C PHE A 167 10.69 0.69 6.41
N PRO A 168 11.31 -0.14 5.52
CA PRO A 168 12.48 -0.95 5.89
C PRO A 168 13.64 -0.17 6.53
N LYS A 169 13.94 1.02 6.00
CA LYS A 169 15.04 1.87 6.49
C LYS A 169 14.85 2.43 7.91
N VAL A 170 13.65 2.36 8.47
CA VAL A 170 13.38 2.77 9.87
C VAL A 170 14.23 1.94 10.84
N ILE A 171 14.34 0.62 10.61
CA ILE A 171 15.12 -0.29 11.46
C ILE A 171 16.63 0.01 11.43
N GLU A 172 17.12 0.53 10.30
CA GLU A 172 18.54 0.81 10.15
C GLU A 172 18.99 2.05 10.92
N GLN A 173 18.04 2.92 11.33
CA GLN A 173 18.35 4.13 12.07
C GLN A 173 18.92 3.80 13.46
N PRO A 174 19.87 4.64 13.97
CA PRO A 174 20.53 4.39 15.24
C PRO A 174 19.64 4.65 16.47
N ASP A 175 18.72 5.60 16.37
CA ASP A 175 17.87 6.05 17.48
C ASP A 175 16.54 6.65 16.99
N LYS A 176 15.64 6.95 17.96
CA LYS A 176 14.31 7.50 17.67
C LYS A 176 14.33 8.87 16.99
N ALA A 177 15.29 9.71 17.31
CA ALA A 177 15.41 11.04 16.69
C ALA A 177 15.77 10.90 15.20
N SER A 178 16.70 10.01 14.88
CA SER A 178 17.08 9.66 13.51
C SER A 178 15.94 9.02 12.73
N ILE A 179 15.11 8.18 13.37
CA ILE A 179 13.89 7.64 12.77
C ILE A 179 12.95 8.77 12.36
N ILE A 180 12.64 9.69 13.28
CA ILE A 180 11.73 10.81 13.00
C ILE A 180 12.30 11.71 11.89
N GLN A 181 13.60 12.01 11.90
CA GLN A 181 14.24 12.77 10.84
C GLN A 181 14.11 12.07 9.49
N TYR A 182 14.44 10.78 9.43
CA TYR A 182 14.29 9.98 8.20
C TYR A 182 12.85 9.98 7.67
N LEU A 183 11.87 9.79 8.55
CA LEU A 183 10.45 9.78 8.15
C LEU A 183 9.98 11.15 7.66
N ASN A 184 10.46 12.25 8.25
CA ASN A 184 10.17 13.60 7.76
C ASN A 184 10.76 13.83 6.37
N ASP A 185 12.01 13.43 6.14
CA ASP A 185 12.68 13.55 4.84
C ASP A 185 12.02 12.66 3.78
N LEU A 186 11.63 11.44 4.17
CA LEU A 186 10.88 10.52 3.33
C LEU A 186 9.54 11.12 2.90
N ASN A 187 8.79 11.67 3.85
CA ASN A 187 7.53 12.34 3.58
C ASN A 187 7.71 13.57 2.65
N GLN A 188 8.70 14.41 2.92
CA GLN A 188 8.98 15.58 2.08
C GLN A 188 9.30 15.14 0.65
N THR A 189 10.07 14.08 0.48
CA THR A 189 10.48 13.57 -0.83
C THR A 189 9.31 12.91 -1.56
N ILE A 190 8.69 11.88 -0.96
CA ILE A 190 7.66 11.06 -1.63
C ILE A 190 6.34 11.80 -1.75
N VAL A 191 5.86 12.35 -0.63
CA VAL A 191 4.49 12.87 -0.56
C VAL A 191 4.42 14.29 -1.12
N ILE A 192 5.43 15.11 -0.87
CA ILE A 192 5.40 16.52 -1.29
C ILE A 192 6.10 16.70 -2.63
N ASN A 193 7.40 16.44 -2.71
CA ASN A 193 8.19 16.81 -3.89
C ASN A 193 7.82 15.96 -5.12
N ASP A 194 7.77 14.63 -4.98
CA ASP A 194 7.49 13.74 -6.11
C ASP A 194 6.10 13.98 -6.70
N ILE A 195 5.08 14.17 -5.84
CA ILE A 195 3.72 14.44 -6.30
C ILE A 195 3.62 15.83 -6.90
N GLN A 196 4.18 16.87 -6.26
CA GLN A 196 4.15 18.24 -6.79
C GLN A 196 4.81 18.34 -8.16
N ASN A 197 5.98 17.75 -8.33
CA ASN A 197 6.73 17.78 -9.59
C ASN A 197 6.00 16.99 -10.69
N ARG A 198 5.52 15.80 -10.37
CA ARG A 198 4.82 14.89 -11.29
C ARG A 198 3.56 15.51 -11.86
N TYR A 199 2.74 16.16 -11.01
CA TYR A 199 1.47 16.76 -11.43
C TYR A 199 1.56 18.27 -11.69
N ARG A 200 2.78 18.83 -11.65
CA ARG A 200 3.05 20.26 -11.87
C ARG A 200 2.13 21.15 -11.03
N ILE A 201 2.04 20.83 -9.73
CA ILE A 201 1.13 21.53 -8.81
C ILE A 201 1.63 22.95 -8.55
N ARG A 202 0.86 23.94 -8.99
CA ARG A 202 1.20 25.36 -8.81
C ARG A 202 0.84 25.91 -7.42
N LYS A 203 -0.29 25.44 -6.84
CA LYS A 203 -0.75 25.88 -5.51
C LYS A 203 -0.14 25.00 -4.43
N THR A 204 1.16 25.12 -4.21
CA THR A 204 1.96 24.24 -3.35
C THR A 204 1.53 24.28 -1.89
N GLU A 205 1.21 25.48 -1.34
CA GLU A 205 0.76 25.64 0.04
C GLU A 205 -0.61 24.99 0.27
N LEU A 206 -1.56 25.19 -0.65
CA LEU A 206 -2.86 24.54 -0.60
C LEU A 206 -2.71 23.00 -0.61
N PHE A 207 -1.84 22.49 -1.49
CA PHE A 207 -1.56 21.06 -1.57
C PHE A 207 -0.99 20.52 -0.27
N ARG A 208 0.03 21.17 0.31
CA ARG A 208 0.64 20.78 1.59
C ARG A 208 -0.37 20.71 2.72
N ARG A 209 -1.22 21.73 2.86
CA ARG A 209 -2.26 21.77 3.92
C ARG A 209 -3.30 20.67 3.74
N LEU A 210 -3.72 20.43 2.50
CA LEU A 210 -4.66 19.35 2.20
C LEU A 210 -4.05 17.97 2.49
N VAL A 211 -2.81 17.73 2.08
CA VAL A 211 -2.09 16.49 2.40
C VAL A 211 -1.98 16.29 3.92
N ASN A 212 -1.59 17.33 4.65
CA ASN A 212 -1.51 17.27 6.11
C ASN A 212 -2.87 16.92 6.73
N TYR A 213 -3.96 17.55 6.27
CA TYR A 213 -5.30 17.24 6.76
C TYR A 213 -5.68 15.79 6.49
N ILE A 214 -5.45 15.30 5.26
CA ILE A 214 -5.79 13.92 4.86
C ILE A 214 -5.03 12.91 5.76
N LEU A 215 -3.72 13.05 5.88
CA LEU A 215 -2.89 12.08 6.60
C LEU A 215 -3.05 12.15 8.13
N ILE A 216 -3.43 13.30 8.71
CA ILE A 216 -3.84 13.38 10.12
C ILE A 216 -5.21 12.72 10.34
N SER A 217 -6.09 12.74 9.33
CA SER A 217 -7.44 12.16 9.40
C SER A 217 -7.48 10.67 9.03
N ASN A 218 -6.35 9.97 9.21
CA ASN A 218 -6.23 8.53 9.00
C ASN A 218 -7.34 7.75 9.72
N ALA A 219 -7.86 6.69 9.09
CA ALA A 219 -8.94 5.84 9.57
C ALA A 219 -10.27 6.59 9.87
N ARG A 220 -10.45 7.79 9.34
CA ARG A 220 -11.66 8.60 9.53
C ARG A 220 -12.44 8.76 8.24
N ILE A 221 -13.72 9.07 8.40
CA ILE A 221 -14.61 9.37 7.26
C ILE A 221 -14.09 10.59 6.52
N PHE A 222 -13.87 10.43 5.23
CA PHE A 222 -13.48 11.51 4.33
C PHE A 222 -14.70 12.29 3.84
N SER A 223 -14.66 13.60 3.97
CA SER A 223 -15.66 14.50 3.42
C SER A 223 -14.99 15.66 2.68
N ALA A 224 -15.09 15.68 1.36
CA ALA A 224 -14.53 16.75 0.53
C ALA A 224 -15.15 18.11 0.87
N ASN A 225 -16.44 18.15 1.23
CA ASN A 225 -17.14 19.36 1.68
C ASN A 225 -16.54 19.89 3.00
N SER A 226 -16.34 19.01 3.98
CA SER A 226 -15.75 19.40 5.28
C SER A 226 -14.35 19.98 5.10
N ILE A 227 -13.53 19.35 4.22
CA ILE A 227 -12.19 19.83 3.90
C ILE A 227 -12.25 21.20 3.22
N GLN A 228 -13.15 21.39 2.24
CA GLN A 228 -13.32 22.65 1.57
C GLN A 228 -13.70 23.77 2.55
N HIS A 229 -14.65 23.51 3.45
CA HIS A 229 -15.04 24.47 4.49
C HIS A 229 -13.87 24.82 5.43
N TYR A 230 -13.12 23.81 5.88
CA TYR A 230 -11.92 24.02 6.70
C TYR A 230 -10.89 24.90 5.97
N LEU A 231 -10.54 24.58 4.73
CA LEU A 231 -9.58 25.36 3.94
C LEU A 231 -10.07 26.78 3.68
N SER A 232 -11.37 26.97 3.46
CA SER A 232 -11.96 28.30 3.28
C SER A 232 -11.88 29.16 4.55
N SER A 233 -12.04 28.56 5.74
CA SER A 233 -11.84 29.25 7.03
C SER A 233 -10.40 29.71 7.24
N GLU A 234 -9.44 28.99 6.67
CA GLU A 234 -8.01 29.35 6.63
C GLU A 234 -7.65 30.31 5.46
N LYS A 235 -8.66 30.93 4.81
CA LYS A 235 -8.48 31.81 3.64
C LYS A 235 -7.83 31.13 2.42
N LEU A 236 -7.89 29.82 2.33
CA LEU A 236 -7.41 29.03 1.19
C LEU A 236 -8.59 28.56 0.35
N ASN A 237 -8.94 29.33 -0.66
CA ASN A 237 -10.04 28.99 -1.55
C ASN A 237 -9.68 27.82 -2.47
N CYS A 238 -10.43 26.73 -2.33
CA CYS A 238 -10.37 25.60 -3.25
C CYS A 238 -11.77 25.07 -3.55
N SER A 239 -11.94 24.45 -4.71
CA SER A 239 -13.15 23.72 -5.06
C SER A 239 -13.10 22.28 -4.57
N ILE A 240 -14.27 21.66 -4.40
CA ILE A 240 -14.39 20.22 -4.12
C ILE A 240 -13.64 19.41 -5.17
N ASN A 241 -13.71 19.80 -6.45
CA ASN A 241 -12.98 19.14 -7.52
C ASN A 241 -11.44 19.19 -7.32
N THR A 242 -10.92 20.27 -6.75
CA THR A 242 -9.50 20.39 -6.41
C THR A 242 -9.12 19.43 -5.27
N VAL A 243 -9.98 19.33 -4.25
CA VAL A 243 -9.79 18.38 -3.14
C VAL A 243 -9.75 16.94 -3.68
N MET A 244 -10.74 16.55 -4.49
CA MET A 244 -10.83 15.22 -5.08
C MET A 244 -9.65 14.93 -6.02
N LYS A 245 -9.21 15.91 -6.80
CA LYS A 245 -8.05 15.80 -7.67
C LYS A 245 -6.76 15.56 -6.89
N TYR A 246 -6.55 16.29 -5.78
CA TYR A 246 -5.34 16.09 -4.96
C TYR A 246 -5.40 14.77 -4.19
N LEU A 247 -6.60 14.33 -3.77
CA LEU A 247 -6.77 13.00 -3.19
C LEU A 247 -6.39 11.90 -4.21
N SER A 248 -6.85 12.00 -5.48
CA SER A 248 -6.47 11.02 -6.49
C SER A 248 -4.96 10.98 -6.75
N TYR A 249 -4.26 12.09 -6.60
CA TYR A 249 -2.80 12.11 -6.72
C TYR A 249 -2.09 11.35 -5.57
N LEU A 250 -2.64 11.44 -4.36
CA LEU A 250 -2.13 10.67 -3.22
C LEU A 250 -2.39 9.17 -3.39
N GLU A 251 -3.56 8.79 -3.93
CA GLU A 251 -3.89 7.40 -4.25
C GLU A 251 -2.99 6.85 -5.36
N GLU A 252 -2.80 7.63 -6.43
CA GLU A 252 -1.92 7.25 -7.53
C GLU A 252 -0.45 7.10 -7.09
N ALA A 253 -0.03 7.82 -6.05
CA ALA A 253 1.29 7.69 -5.44
C ALA A 253 1.35 6.59 -4.36
N TYR A 254 0.27 5.84 -4.16
CA TYR A 254 0.14 4.84 -3.09
C TYR A 254 0.37 5.38 -1.68
N VAL A 255 0.04 6.66 -1.43
CA VAL A 255 0.20 7.28 -0.09
C VAL A 255 -1.01 6.98 0.78
N VAL A 256 -2.21 7.00 0.20
CA VAL A 256 -3.48 6.70 0.86
C VAL A 256 -4.34 5.76 0.02
N ARG A 257 -5.26 5.06 0.69
CA ARG A 257 -6.31 4.25 0.04
C ARG A 257 -7.68 4.74 0.48
N ARG A 258 -8.58 4.84 -0.48
CA ARG A 258 -10.01 4.99 -0.23
C ARG A 258 -10.65 3.63 -0.02
N VAL A 259 -11.35 3.49 1.09
CA VAL A 259 -12.12 2.30 1.42
C VAL A 259 -13.60 2.66 1.41
N PRO A 260 -14.37 2.18 0.42
CA PRO A 260 -15.78 2.50 0.30
C PRO A 260 -16.59 1.78 1.36
N GLN A 261 -17.79 2.31 1.62
CA GLN A 261 -18.78 1.59 2.41
C GLN A 261 -19.35 0.42 1.61
N TYR A 262 -19.44 -0.75 2.22
CA TYR A 262 -20.13 -1.91 1.66
C TYR A 262 -21.61 -1.59 1.40
N SER A 263 -22.09 -1.90 0.22
CA SER A 263 -23.50 -1.71 -0.15
C SER A 263 -23.97 -2.80 -1.09
N THR A 264 -25.13 -3.37 -0.75
CA THR A 264 -25.86 -4.29 -1.64
C THR A 264 -26.72 -3.55 -2.68
N ARG A 265 -26.76 -2.20 -2.61
CA ARG A 265 -27.57 -1.36 -3.51
C ARG A 265 -26.66 -0.43 -4.29
N ALA A 266 -26.62 -0.59 -5.62
CA ALA A 266 -25.78 0.21 -6.52
C ALA A 266 -25.90 1.75 -6.34
N LYS A 267 -27.08 2.28 -5.92
CA LYS A 267 -27.25 3.70 -5.60
C LYS A 267 -26.49 4.18 -4.36
N ARG A 268 -26.15 3.28 -3.41
CA ARG A 268 -25.37 3.62 -2.20
C ARG A 268 -23.89 3.49 -2.43
N GLU A 269 -23.44 2.69 -3.39
CA GLU A 269 -22.04 2.66 -3.83
C GLU A 269 -21.58 4.01 -4.40
N LEU A 270 -22.52 4.79 -4.93
CA LEU A 270 -22.29 6.18 -5.36
C LEU A 270 -22.30 7.16 -4.18
N SER A 271 -22.61 6.74 -2.95
CA SER A 271 -22.52 7.60 -1.79
C SER A 271 -21.06 7.87 -1.47
N PHE A 272 -20.72 9.13 -1.25
CA PHE A 272 -19.37 9.61 -0.93
C PHE A 272 -18.90 9.24 0.49
N TYR A 273 -19.41 8.14 1.06
CA TYR A 273 -18.99 7.65 2.35
C TYR A 273 -17.78 6.74 2.18
N VAL A 274 -16.62 7.25 2.44
CA VAL A 274 -15.37 6.52 2.37
C VAL A 274 -14.52 6.82 3.61
N LYS A 275 -13.76 5.84 4.10
CA LYS A 275 -12.65 6.07 5.01
C LYS A 275 -11.34 6.13 4.21
N LEU A 276 -10.38 6.87 4.72
CA LEU A 276 -9.03 6.93 4.17
C LEU A 276 -8.07 6.20 5.11
N TYR A 277 -7.22 5.37 4.56
CA TYR A 277 -6.15 4.68 5.28
C TYR A 277 -4.81 5.02 4.65
N ASP A 278 -3.85 5.37 5.47
CA ASP A 278 -2.49 5.62 5.03
C ASP A 278 -1.81 4.29 4.64
N GLU A 279 -0.98 4.31 3.62
CA GLU A 279 -0.20 3.13 3.25
C GLU A 279 0.80 2.74 4.37
N ASP A 280 1.22 3.74 5.16
CA ASP A 280 2.06 3.53 6.35
C ASP A 280 1.69 4.54 7.45
N VAL A 281 1.54 4.06 8.68
CA VAL A 281 1.11 4.87 9.83
C VAL A 281 2.11 5.95 10.24
N SER A 282 3.37 5.84 9.82
CA SER A 282 4.37 6.86 10.06
C SER A 282 3.98 8.23 9.48
N PHE A 283 3.24 8.26 8.38
CA PHE A 283 2.75 9.51 7.79
C PHE A 283 1.78 10.25 8.70
N ASN A 284 0.96 9.54 9.47
CA ASN A 284 0.11 10.13 10.49
C ASN A 284 0.97 10.61 11.67
N THR A 285 1.83 9.76 12.21
CA THR A 285 2.61 10.01 13.42
C THR A 285 3.46 11.28 13.33
N ILE A 286 4.20 11.48 12.23
CA ILE A 286 5.06 12.67 12.06
C ILE A 286 4.28 14.00 11.96
N ARG A 287 2.95 13.94 11.85
CA ARG A 287 2.07 15.11 11.77
C ARG A 287 1.36 15.44 13.05
N GLN A 288 1.45 14.59 14.05
CA GLN A 288 0.78 14.82 15.33
C GLN A 288 1.44 15.97 16.09
N ARG A 289 0.67 17.06 16.29
CA ARG A 289 1.16 18.28 16.99
C ARG A 289 1.53 18.03 18.45
N SER A 290 0.92 17.02 19.08
CA SER A 290 1.21 16.62 20.46
C SER A 290 2.56 15.90 20.62
N GLY A 291 3.21 15.50 19.52
CA GLY A 291 4.37 14.60 19.55
C GLY A 291 4.04 13.17 19.98
N LEU A 292 2.76 12.87 20.25
CA LEU A 292 2.27 11.53 20.62
C LEU A 292 1.52 10.92 19.42
N PRO A 293 1.78 9.64 19.09
CA PRO A 293 1.07 8.96 18.01
C PRO A 293 -0.42 8.77 18.34
N ASP A 294 -1.27 8.82 17.32
CA ASP A 294 -2.68 8.45 17.43
C ASP A 294 -2.82 6.93 17.38
N LEU A 295 -2.54 6.27 18.51
CA LEU A 295 -2.46 4.80 18.57
C LEU A 295 -3.77 4.11 18.19
N THR A 296 -4.92 4.71 18.47
CA THR A 296 -6.23 4.12 18.15
C THR A 296 -6.44 4.04 16.64
N HIS A 297 -6.28 5.16 15.91
CA HIS A 297 -6.47 5.17 14.48
C HIS A 297 -5.30 4.47 13.75
N ASN A 298 -4.08 4.52 14.29
CA ASN A 298 -2.96 3.77 13.74
C ASN A 298 -3.18 2.26 13.86
N LEU A 299 -3.77 1.77 14.97
CA LEU A 299 -4.12 0.36 15.15
C LEU A 299 -5.15 -0.07 14.09
N GLU A 300 -6.22 0.70 13.91
CA GLU A 300 -7.22 0.43 12.87
C GLU A 300 -6.57 0.40 11.47
N ASN A 301 -5.68 1.34 11.17
CA ASN A 301 -4.97 1.38 9.89
C ASN A 301 -4.05 0.17 9.70
N ILE A 302 -3.34 -0.27 10.73
CA ILE A 302 -2.49 -1.46 10.67
C ILE A 302 -3.33 -2.71 10.40
N VAL A 303 -4.46 -2.86 11.10
CA VAL A 303 -5.39 -3.98 10.84
C VAL A 303 -5.87 -3.97 9.39
N PHE A 304 -6.22 -2.79 8.85
CA PHE A 304 -6.56 -2.66 7.43
C PHE A 304 -5.43 -3.11 6.51
N ASN A 305 -4.19 -2.68 6.77
CA ASN A 305 -3.04 -3.01 5.94
C ASN A 305 -2.71 -4.52 5.99
N GLU A 306 -2.79 -5.14 7.17
CA GLU A 306 -2.60 -6.59 7.36
C GLU A 306 -3.68 -7.41 6.63
N LEU A 307 -4.96 -7.01 6.74
CA LEU A 307 -6.06 -7.67 6.01
C LEU A 307 -5.83 -7.64 4.49
N CYS A 308 -5.41 -6.49 3.98
CA CYS A 308 -5.07 -6.36 2.55
C CYS A 308 -3.83 -7.19 2.17
N TYR A 309 -2.82 -7.29 3.04
CA TYR A 309 -1.65 -8.14 2.84
C TYR A 309 -2.04 -9.63 2.80
N MET A 310 -2.94 -10.06 3.69
CA MET A 310 -3.51 -11.40 3.70
C MET A 310 -4.39 -11.70 2.46
N GLY A 311 -4.66 -10.69 1.61
CA GLY A 311 -5.43 -10.82 0.37
C GLY A 311 -6.95 -10.72 0.54
N TYR A 312 -7.43 -10.09 1.63
CA TYR A 312 -8.84 -9.76 1.79
C TYR A 312 -9.21 -8.51 1.00
N GLU A 313 -10.39 -8.53 0.38
CA GLU A 313 -11.10 -7.32 -0.04
C GLU A 313 -11.77 -6.70 1.19
N VAL A 314 -11.44 -5.43 1.45
CA VAL A 314 -11.85 -4.75 2.68
C VAL A 314 -12.74 -3.55 2.35
N THR A 315 -13.90 -3.49 2.99
CA THR A 315 -14.84 -2.36 2.91
C THR A 315 -15.29 -1.96 4.31
N VAL A 316 -15.77 -0.72 4.47
CA VAL A 316 -16.42 -0.28 5.72
C VAL A 316 -17.83 -0.82 5.74
N TYR A 317 -18.26 -1.42 6.83
CA TYR A 317 -19.62 -1.95 6.96
C TYR A 317 -20.50 -1.00 7.76
N ASN A 318 -21.67 -0.64 7.22
CA ASN A 318 -22.65 0.16 7.93
C ASN A 318 -24.06 -0.42 7.73
N LYS A 319 -24.75 -0.66 8.83
CA LYS A 319 -26.14 -1.09 8.81
C LYS A 319 -26.96 -0.23 9.78
N ASN A 320 -27.94 0.49 9.24
CA ASN A 320 -28.87 1.32 10.02
C ASN A 320 -28.16 2.39 10.90
N GLY A 321 -27.08 3.00 10.37
CA GLY A 321 -26.32 4.03 11.08
C GLY A 321 -25.30 3.49 12.11
N ARG A 322 -25.17 2.17 12.23
CA ARG A 322 -24.14 1.53 13.02
C ARG A 322 -23.00 1.09 12.12
N GLU A 323 -21.84 1.61 12.39
CA GLU A 323 -20.61 1.29 11.66
C GLU A 323 -19.87 0.15 12.34
N ILE A 324 -19.36 -0.75 11.54
CA ILE A 324 -18.28 -1.70 11.87
C ILE A 324 -17.10 -1.33 10.99
N ASP A 325 -15.91 -1.29 11.54
CA ASP A 325 -14.72 -0.80 10.85
C ASP A 325 -14.50 -1.54 9.53
N PHE A 326 -14.60 -2.86 9.51
CA PHE A 326 -14.34 -3.64 8.32
C PHE A 326 -15.34 -4.78 8.07
N LEU A 327 -15.72 -4.93 6.81
CA LEU A 327 -16.13 -6.18 6.22
C LEU A 327 -14.94 -6.68 5.37
N ALA A 328 -14.31 -7.77 5.79
CA ALA A 328 -13.20 -8.42 5.10
C ALA A 328 -13.72 -9.67 4.37
N GLN A 329 -13.51 -9.73 3.03
CA GLN A 329 -14.02 -10.80 2.18
C GLN A 329 -12.86 -11.47 1.44
N LYS A 330 -12.84 -12.82 1.44
CA LYS A 330 -11.88 -13.62 0.67
C LYS A 330 -12.53 -14.93 0.26
N ALA A 331 -12.62 -15.18 -1.05
CA ALA A 331 -13.38 -16.30 -1.62
C ALA A 331 -14.84 -16.28 -1.10
N GLN A 332 -15.27 -17.30 -0.36
CA GLN A 332 -16.62 -17.40 0.19
C GLN A 332 -16.71 -17.05 1.68
N LYS A 333 -15.61 -16.59 2.28
CA LYS A 333 -15.57 -16.23 3.71
C LYS A 333 -15.74 -14.72 3.88
N GLU A 334 -16.58 -14.33 4.83
CA GLU A 334 -16.87 -12.94 5.20
C GLU A 334 -16.72 -12.75 6.70
N TYR A 335 -16.00 -11.71 7.10
CA TYR A 335 -15.72 -11.36 8.48
C TYR A 335 -16.13 -9.92 8.76
N LEU A 336 -16.89 -9.69 9.84
CA LEU A 336 -17.15 -8.36 10.39
C LEU A 336 -16.15 -8.10 11.49
N ILE A 337 -15.32 -7.09 11.31
CA ILE A 337 -14.18 -6.82 12.18
C ILE A 337 -14.32 -5.42 12.77
N GLN A 338 -14.33 -5.35 14.10
CA GLN A 338 -14.25 -4.11 14.88
C GLN A 338 -12.86 -4.00 15.48
N VAL A 339 -12.31 -2.79 15.51
CA VAL A 339 -11.00 -2.52 16.07
C VAL A 339 -11.13 -1.50 17.22
N ALA A 340 -10.56 -1.81 18.36
CA ALA A 340 -10.48 -0.90 19.50
C ALA A 340 -9.11 -0.99 20.14
N TYR A 341 -8.60 0.10 20.70
CA TYR A 341 -7.30 0.06 21.36
C TYR A 341 -7.32 -0.86 22.58
N SER A 342 -8.39 -0.77 23.39
CA SER A 342 -8.64 -1.66 24.52
C SER A 342 -10.13 -1.78 24.81
N VAL A 343 -10.54 -2.97 25.24
CA VAL A 343 -11.89 -3.29 25.77
C VAL A 343 -11.84 -3.79 27.21
N ALA A 344 -10.73 -3.56 27.91
CA ALA A 344 -10.58 -3.93 29.33
C ALA A 344 -11.64 -3.26 30.23
N GLU A 345 -11.96 -1.99 29.91
CA GLU A 345 -13.04 -1.28 30.59
C GLU A 345 -14.42 -1.80 30.18
N GLU A 346 -15.28 -2.15 31.15
CA GLU A 346 -16.57 -2.78 30.88
C GLU A 346 -17.51 -1.91 30.03
N SER A 347 -17.52 -0.60 30.24
CA SER A 347 -18.34 0.35 29.47
C SER A 347 -17.96 0.36 28.01
N THR A 348 -16.67 0.40 27.71
CA THR A 348 -16.12 0.33 26.36
C THR A 348 -16.42 -1.04 25.74
N ARG A 349 -16.17 -2.13 26.47
CA ARG A 349 -16.45 -3.48 26.00
C ARG A 349 -17.90 -3.66 25.63
N ARG A 350 -18.85 -3.25 26.49
CA ARG A 350 -20.29 -3.33 26.21
C ARG A 350 -20.65 -2.54 24.94
N ARG A 351 -20.08 -1.36 24.74
CA ARG A 351 -20.34 -0.52 23.57
C ARG A 351 -19.84 -1.19 22.27
N GLU A 352 -18.60 -1.64 22.24
CA GLU A 352 -17.99 -2.24 21.04
C GLU A 352 -18.68 -3.57 20.68
N PHE A 353 -18.95 -4.44 21.66
CA PHE A 353 -19.64 -5.71 21.39
C PHE A 353 -21.11 -5.53 20.99
N ALA A 354 -21.77 -4.48 21.49
CA ALA A 354 -23.17 -4.19 21.13
C ALA A 354 -23.35 -3.83 19.65
N LEU A 355 -22.29 -3.41 18.95
CA LEU A 355 -22.31 -3.16 17.51
C LEU A 355 -22.70 -4.42 16.73
N PHE A 356 -22.28 -5.59 17.20
CA PHE A 356 -22.52 -6.88 16.54
C PHE A 356 -23.93 -7.45 16.79
N ASN A 357 -24.66 -7.01 17.83
CA ASN A 357 -25.96 -7.60 18.22
C ASN A 357 -27.07 -7.41 17.17
N VAL A 358 -26.94 -6.43 16.29
CA VAL A 358 -27.97 -6.06 15.29
C VAL A 358 -27.62 -6.62 13.90
N LEU A 359 -26.48 -7.33 13.80
CA LEU A 359 -25.92 -7.75 12.51
C LEU A 359 -26.29 -9.18 12.18
N ASP A 360 -26.16 -9.50 10.90
CA ASP A 360 -26.38 -10.81 10.35
C ASP A 360 -25.56 -11.88 11.10
N GLN A 361 -26.23 -12.92 11.56
CA GLN A 361 -25.58 -14.00 12.32
C GLN A 361 -24.79 -14.97 11.42
N SER A 362 -24.94 -14.88 10.11
CA SER A 362 -24.24 -15.74 9.16
C SER A 362 -22.75 -15.38 8.99
N ARG A 363 -22.35 -14.14 9.36
CA ARG A 363 -20.98 -13.67 9.25
C ARG A 363 -20.22 -13.87 10.54
N LYS A 364 -18.96 -14.31 10.44
CA LYS A 364 -18.07 -14.36 11.59
C LYS A 364 -17.77 -12.94 12.09
N LYS A 365 -17.74 -12.76 13.41
CA LYS A 365 -17.58 -11.49 14.08
C LYS A 365 -16.31 -11.52 14.88
N ILE A 366 -15.44 -10.56 14.65
CA ILE A 366 -14.11 -10.47 15.28
C ILE A 366 -13.95 -9.07 15.88
N ILE A 367 -13.43 -8.98 17.08
CA ILE A 367 -12.91 -7.75 17.67
C ILE A 367 -11.40 -7.89 17.85
N ILE A 368 -10.64 -6.90 17.38
CA ILE A 368 -9.19 -6.87 17.49
C ILE A 368 -8.80 -5.74 18.44
N THR A 369 -8.01 -6.05 19.47
CA THR A 369 -7.54 -5.05 20.43
C THR A 369 -6.09 -5.26 20.81
N ASN A 370 -5.51 -4.29 21.50
CA ASN A 370 -4.16 -4.40 22.06
C ASN A 370 -4.17 -5.00 23.47
N ASP A 371 -5.27 -5.60 23.90
CA ASP A 371 -5.38 -6.29 25.20
C ASP A 371 -4.78 -7.69 25.12
N ASP A 372 -4.13 -8.14 26.20
CA ASP A 372 -3.57 -9.49 26.32
C ASP A 372 -4.60 -10.54 26.80
N PHE A 373 -5.72 -10.11 27.40
CA PHE A 373 -6.77 -11.00 27.89
C PHE A 373 -7.76 -11.33 26.79
N ASP A 374 -8.23 -12.58 26.75
CA ASP A 374 -9.28 -13.01 25.83
C ASP A 374 -10.66 -12.58 26.37
N PHE A 375 -11.34 -11.74 25.58
CA PHE A 375 -12.71 -11.27 25.82
C PHE A 375 -13.73 -11.94 24.89
N SER A 376 -13.42 -13.08 24.26
CA SER A 376 -14.32 -13.79 23.37
C SER A 376 -15.64 -14.13 24.04
N THR A 377 -16.71 -14.10 23.25
CA THR A 377 -18.05 -14.55 23.65
C THR A 377 -18.48 -15.72 22.76
N SER A 378 -19.68 -16.25 22.98
CA SER A 378 -20.25 -17.31 22.11
C SER A 378 -20.48 -16.86 20.65
N THR A 379 -20.49 -15.56 20.37
CA THR A 379 -20.84 -15.00 19.06
C THR A 379 -19.79 -14.07 18.45
N VAL A 380 -18.84 -13.60 19.25
CA VAL A 380 -17.78 -12.67 18.84
C VAL A 380 -16.44 -13.20 19.29
N GLN A 381 -15.53 -13.45 18.38
CA GLN A 381 -14.16 -13.82 18.66
C GLN A 381 -13.34 -12.56 19.00
N HIS A 382 -12.59 -12.60 20.09
CA HIS A 382 -11.58 -11.59 20.39
C HIS A 382 -10.21 -12.08 19.91
N LEU A 383 -9.47 -11.21 19.25
CA LEU A 383 -8.07 -11.43 18.87
C LEU A 383 -7.21 -10.32 19.45
N SER A 384 -6.16 -10.68 20.17
CA SER A 384 -5.14 -9.70 20.54
C SER A 384 -4.36 -9.26 19.29
N LEU A 385 -3.95 -8.00 19.24
CA LEU A 385 -3.15 -7.47 18.14
C LEU A 385 -1.87 -8.30 17.89
N PRO A 386 -1.09 -8.68 18.94
CA PRO A 386 0.08 -9.55 18.72
C PRO A 386 -0.27 -10.85 18.00
N HIS A 387 -1.36 -11.51 18.37
CA HIS A 387 -1.80 -12.73 17.73
C HIS A 387 -2.23 -12.49 16.29
N PHE A 388 -3.08 -11.48 16.04
CA PHE A 388 -3.54 -11.12 14.70
C PHE A 388 -2.37 -10.84 13.73
N LEU A 389 -1.33 -10.12 14.18
CA LEU A 389 -0.16 -9.77 13.37
C LEU A 389 0.73 -10.96 13.00
N THR A 390 0.54 -12.13 13.62
CA THR A 390 1.25 -13.37 13.27
C THR A 390 0.47 -14.30 12.35
N MET A 391 -0.82 -14.02 12.14
CA MET A 391 -1.69 -14.84 11.28
C MET A 391 -1.34 -14.69 9.80
N GLU A 392 -1.58 -15.74 9.02
CA GLU A 392 -1.49 -15.70 7.55
C GLU A 392 -2.86 -15.53 6.91
N GLN A 393 -3.92 -15.86 7.62
CA GLN A 393 -5.32 -15.67 7.24
C GLN A 393 -6.20 -15.73 8.48
N LEU A 394 -7.42 -15.21 8.36
CA LEU A 394 -8.46 -15.36 9.39
C LEU A 394 -9.06 -16.77 9.30
N ASP A 395 -9.33 -17.37 10.46
CA ASP A 395 -9.87 -18.74 10.60
C ASP A 395 -11.39 -18.83 10.35
#